data_c5a454a7da12549d554ef81c61be31b0
#
_entry.id   c5a454a7da12549d554ef81c61be31b0
#
_cell.length_a   1.000
_cell.length_b   1.000
_cell.length_c   1.000
_cell.angle_alpha   90.00
_cell.angle_beta   90.00
_cell.angle_gamma   90.00
#
_symmetry.space_group_name_H-M   'P 1'
#
loop_
_entity.id
_entity.type
_entity.pdbx_description
1 polymer ?
#
loop_
_entity_poly.entity_id
_entity_poly.type
_entity_poly.pdbx_seq_one_letter_code
_entity_poly.pdbx_strand_id
1 'polypeptide(L)'
;MKIQELIGTIEVVRIVGDTNKEVTDIQFDSRRVGEGSLFVAQVGTAADGHEYIAQCVAKGAVAVVLEKEEYIGEEDVCYILVKNSDEALGKMAHYWYGEPSKKMKLVGVTGTNGKTTTATLLYKLFKELGYQVGLLSTVVNYVDDE
;
A
#
# COMPACT_ATOMS: atom_id res chain seq x y z
N MET A 1 2.88 -3.45 14.94
CA MET A 1 2.75 -4.74 14.19
C MET A 1 4.14 -5.18 13.79
N LYS A 2 4.47 -6.47 13.86
CA LYS A 2 5.81 -6.94 13.47
C LYS A 2 5.95 -7.10 11.96
N ILE A 3 7.16 -6.89 11.43
CA ILE A 3 7.46 -7.08 10.00
C ILE A 3 7.06 -8.49 9.54
N GLN A 4 7.34 -9.53 10.33
CA GLN A 4 7.00 -10.92 9.98
C GLN A 4 5.50 -11.15 9.77
N GLU A 5 4.62 -10.39 10.41
CA GLU A 5 3.17 -10.49 10.21
C GLU A 5 2.77 -9.94 8.83
N LEU A 6 3.39 -8.82 8.42
CA LEU A 6 3.16 -8.18 7.14
C LEU A 6 3.68 -9.02 5.98
N ILE A 7 4.91 -9.53 6.08
CA ILE A 7 5.51 -10.36 5.02
C ILE A 7 4.78 -11.69 4.82
N GLY A 8 4.07 -12.19 5.84
CA GLY A 8 3.22 -13.37 5.71
C GLY A 8 2.05 -13.20 4.73
N THR A 9 1.74 -11.95 4.33
CA THR A 9 0.64 -11.63 3.41
C THR A 9 1.07 -11.51 1.94
N ILE A 10 2.37 -11.48 1.65
CA ILE A 10 2.95 -11.20 0.33
C ILE A 10 3.87 -12.32 -0.16
N GLU A 11 4.15 -12.32 -1.46
CA GLU A 11 5.16 -13.20 -2.03
C GLU A 11 6.54 -12.54 -1.92
N VAL A 12 7.41 -13.13 -1.10
CA VAL A 12 8.77 -12.64 -0.86
C VAL A 12 9.77 -13.43 -1.68
N VAL A 13 10.70 -12.75 -2.36
CA VAL A 13 11.83 -13.37 -3.07
C VAL A 13 12.99 -13.60 -2.10
N ARG A 14 13.34 -12.59 -1.29
CA ARG A 14 14.45 -12.63 -0.34
C ARG A 14 14.21 -11.67 0.80
N ILE A 15 14.70 -12.02 2.00
CA ILE A 15 14.71 -11.16 3.18
C ILE A 15 16.16 -11.00 3.65
N VAL A 16 16.54 -9.78 4.00
CA VAL A 16 17.82 -9.43 4.63
C VAL A 16 17.53 -8.57 5.85
N GLY A 17 17.95 -8.99 7.01
CA GLY A 17 17.75 -8.28 8.29
C GLY A 17 16.73 -8.93 9.21
N ASP A 18 16.42 -8.25 10.33
CA ASP A 18 15.54 -8.78 11.39
C ASP A 18 14.06 -8.48 11.12
N THR A 19 13.26 -9.53 11.00
CA THR A 19 11.81 -9.46 10.79
C THR A 19 10.99 -9.28 12.07
N ASN A 20 11.62 -9.31 13.25
CA ASN A 20 10.95 -9.13 14.54
C ASN A 20 10.73 -7.68 14.92
N LYS A 21 11.33 -6.73 14.17
CA LYS A 21 11.14 -5.29 14.40
C LYS A 21 9.68 -4.88 14.27
N GLU A 22 9.28 -3.90 15.07
CA GLU A 22 7.95 -3.34 15.02
C GLU A 22 7.86 -2.23 13.96
N VAL A 23 6.78 -2.25 13.20
CA VAL A 23 6.40 -1.23 12.23
C VAL A 23 5.32 -0.35 12.82
N THR A 24 5.49 0.96 12.73
CA THR A 24 4.53 1.97 13.20
C THR A 24 3.55 2.38 12.12
N ASP A 25 3.98 2.38 10.85
CA ASP A 25 3.15 2.69 9.68
C ASP A 25 3.73 2.10 8.38
N ILE A 26 2.94 2.10 7.32
CA ILE A 26 3.36 1.70 5.97
C ILE A 26 3.31 2.96 5.08
N GLN A 27 4.45 3.32 4.49
CA GLN A 27 4.58 4.50 3.63
C GLN A 27 5.12 4.13 2.24
N PHE A 28 4.58 4.75 1.22
CA PHE A 28 5.10 4.72 -0.16
C PHE A 28 5.55 6.10 -0.65
N ASP A 29 5.24 7.16 0.10
CA ASP A 29 5.75 8.51 -0.13
C ASP A 29 6.94 8.77 0.79
N SER A 30 8.15 8.90 0.22
CA SER A 30 9.40 9.12 0.94
C SER A 30 9.41 10.39 1.82
N ARG A 31 8.53 11.34 1.54
CA ARG A 31 8.39 12.57 2.33
C ARG A 31 7.71 12.32 3.67
N ARG A 32 6.87 11.30 3.75
CA ARG A 32 6.08 10.93 4.93
C ARG A 32 6.72 9.87 5.81
N VAL A 33 7.82 9.29 5.35
CA VAL A 33 8.58 8.31 6.12
C VAL A 33 9.16 8.95 7.38
N GLY A 34 9.00 8.27 8.51
CA GLY A 34 9.51 8.64 9.83
C GLY A 34 10.07 7.43 10.58
N GLU A 35 10.31 7.61 11.89
CA GLU A 35 10.84 6.56 12.76
C GLU A 35 9.86 5.38 12.88
N GLY A 36 10.34 4.17 12.67
CA GLY A 36 9.55 2.94 12.71
C GLY A 36 8.75 2.65 11.45
N SER A 37 8.81 3.49 10.39
CA SER A 37 8.08 3.25 9.15
C SER A 37 8.61 2.02 8.41
N LEU A 38 7.69 1.31 7.73
CA LEU A 38 8.01 0.43 6.61
C LEU A 38 7.82 1.21 5.31
N PHE A 39 8.90 1.37 4.53
CA PHE A 39 8.86 2.06 3.24
C PHE A 39 8.70 1.07 2.10
N VAL A 40 7.79 1.33 1.18
CA VAL A 40 7.61 0.56 -0.06
C VAL A 40 8.12 1.37 -1.24
N ALA A 41 9.25 0.93 -1.79
CA ALA A 41 9.88 1.56 -2.95
C ALA A 41 9.19 1.10 -4.23
N GLN A 42 8.25 1.89 -4.72
CA GLN A 42 7.51 1.61 -5.96
C GLN A 42 8.25 2.16 -7.19
N VAL A 43 8.15 1.45 -8.30
CA VAL A 43 8.62 1.95 -9.61
C VAL A 43 7.52 2.79 -10.24
N GLY A 44 7.54 4.09 -9.97
CA GLY A 44 6.56 5.02 -10.52
C GLY A 44 6.84 5.40 -11.98
N THR A 45 5.86 6.00 -12.64
CA THR A 45 6.00 6.50 -14.03
C THR A 45 6.89 7.74 -14.15
N ALA A 46 6.99 8.55 -13.11
CA ALA A 46 7.75 9.81 -13.09
C ALA A 46 9.02 9.74 -12.25
N ALA A 47 9.08 8.86 -11.26
CA ALA A 47 10.24 8.69 -10.39
C ALA A 47 10.31 7.24 -9.89
N ASP A 48 11.54 6.76 -9.66
CA ASP A 48 11.79 5.45 -9.07
C ASP A 48 11.94 5.59 -7.55
N GLY A 49 11.03 4.96 -6.80
CA GLY A 49 11.03 4.98 -5.34
C GLY A 49 12.31 4.41 -4.71
N HIS A 50 13.05 3.57 -5.45
CA HIS A 50 14.31 2.99 -4.98
C HIS A 50 15.40 4.05 -4.74
N GLU A 51 15.39 5.14 -5.50
CA GLU A 51 16.35 6.25 -5.32
C GLU A 51 16.21 6.96 -3.96
N TYR A 52 15.07 6.81 -3.31
CA TYR A 52 14.79 7.43 -2.00
C TYR A 52 15.05 6.51 -0.81
N ILE A 53 15.47 5.25 -1.02
CA ILE A 53 15.65 4.26 0.05
C ILE A 53 16.65 4.77 1.11
N ALA A 54 17.83 5.25 0.69
CA ALA A 54 18.83 5.77 1.62
C ALA A 54 18.31 6.95 2.47
N GLN A 55 17.53 7.85 1.86
CA GLN A 55 16.89 8.96 2.57
C GLN A 55 15.84 8.45 3.57
N CYS A 56 15.05 7.44 3.21
CA CYS A 56 14.03 6.85 4.09
C CYS A 56 14.66 6.13 5.27
N VAL A 57 15.75 5.40 5.06
CA VAL A 57 16.54 4.78 6.12
C VAL A 57 17.11 5.83 7.08
N ALA A 58 17.69 6.92 6.55
CA ALA A 58 18.18 8.03 7.37
C ALA A 58 17.09 8.73 8.19
N LYS A 59 15.81 8.65 7.78
CA LYS A 59 14.66 9.17 8.52
C LYS A 59 14.11 8.19 9.56
N GLY A 60 14.68 6.99 9.67
CA GLY A 60 14.28 5.99 10.66
C GLY A 60 13.35 4.89 10.15
N ALA A 61 13.29 4.66 8.84
CA ALA A 61 12.62 3.47 8.33
C ALA A 61 13.28 2.20 8.89
N VAL A 62 12.47 1.28 9.43
CA VAL A 62 12.94 0.01 10.00
C VAL A 62 12.85 -1.15 9.03
N ALA A 63 12.08 -0.99 7.96
CA ALA A 63 11.93 -1.96 6.89
C ALA A 63 11.76 -1.27 5.52
N VAL A 64 12.23 -1.92 4.48
CA VAL A 64 12.10 -1.49 3.09
C VAL A 64 11.64 -2.66 2.24
N VAL A 65 10.54 -2.48 1.50
CA VAL A 65 10.11 -3.37 0.42
C VAL A 65 10.58 -2.81 -0.91
N LEU A 66 11.26 -3.64 -1.72
CA LEU A 66 11.91 -3.22 -2.95
C LEU A 66 11.86 -4.32 -4.02
N GLU A 67 12.05 -3.94 -5.29
CA GLU A 67 12.12 -4.86 -6.43
C GLU A 67 13.56 -5.06 -6.94
N LYS A 68 14.48 -4.15 -6.59
CA LYS A 68 15.85 -4.09 -7.12
C LYS A 68 16.86 -4.42 -6.03
N GLU A 69 17.56 -5.55 -6.19
CA GLU A 69 18.49 -6.08 -5.18
C GLU A 69 19.70 -5.17 -4.93
N GLU A 70 20.12 -4.37 -5.93
CA GLU A 70 21.23 -3.43 -5.81
C GLU A 70 21.04 -2.31 -4.78
N TYR A 71 19.81 -2.11 -4.31
CA TYR A 71 19.49 -1.12 -3.27
C TYR A 71 19.44 -1.70 -1.84
N ILE A 72 19.78 -2.98 -1.67
CA ILE A 72 19.93 -3.57 -0.34
C ILE A 72 21.20 -3.02 0.29
N GLY A 73 21.05 -2.30 1.41
CA GLY A 73 22.15 -1.71 2.17
C GLY A 73 22.67 -2.63 3.28
N GLU A 74 23.67 -2.14 4.02
CA GLU A 74 24.30 -2.84 5.16
C GLU A 74 23.78 -2.34 6.53
N GLU A 75 22.86 -1.37 6.53
CA GLU A 75 22.30 -0.79 7.75
C GLU A 75 21.41 -1.80 8.49
N ASP A 76 21.16 -1.53 9.76
CA ASP A 76 20.22 -2.31 10.57
C ASP A 76 18.77 -2.05 10.17
N VAL A 77 18.43 -2.39 8.92
CA VAL A 77 17.12 -2.28 8.31
C VAL A 77 16.72 -3.63 7.73
N CYS A 78 15.46 -3.99 7.80
CA CYS A 78 14.95 -5.20 7.17
C CYS A 78 14.59 -4.92 5.71
N TYR A 79 15.34 -5.48 4.77
CA TYR A 79 15.07 -5.39 3.34
C TYR A 79 14.26 -6.61 2.88
N ILE A 80 13.16 -6.36 2.17
CA ILE A 80 12.21 -7.36 1.70
C ILE A 80 12.13 -7.26 0.19
N LEU A 81 12.83 -8.13 -0.52
CA LEU A 81 12.84 -8.18 -1.97
C LEU A 81 11.56 -8.89 -2.46
N VAL A 82 10.82 -8.25 -3.34
CA VAL A 82 9.58 -8.74 -3.95
C VAL A 82 9.65 -8.63 -5.47
N LYS A 83 8.74 -9.31 -6.18
CA LYS A 83 8.62 -9.19 -7.65
C LYS A 83 7.79 -7.99 -8.08
N ASN A 84 6.87 -7.53 -7.23
CA ASN A 84 5.95 -6.44 -7.51
C ASN A 84 5.63 -5.69 -6.22
N SER A 85 6.15 -4.48 -6.09
CA SER A 85 6.00 -3.64 -4.91
C SER A 85 4.59 -3.05 -4.79
N ASP A 86 3.89 -2.82 -5.91
CA ASP A 86 2.50 -2.32 -5.91
C ASP A 86 1.56 -3.38 -5.32
N GLU A 87 1.72 -4.63 -5.76
CA GLU A 87 0.94 -5.75 -5.23
C GLU A 87 1.25 -5.99 -3.75
N ALA A 88 2.53 -5.94 -3.38
CA ALA A 88 2.97 -6.08 -1.99
C ALA A 88 2.36 -4.99 -1.10
N LEU A 89 2.41 -3.71 -1.53
CA LEU A 89 1.80 -2.59 -0.83
C LEU A 89 0.30 -2.82 -0.61
N GLY A 90 -0.43 -3.21 -1.67
CA GLY A 90 -1.87 -3.46 -1.60
C GLY A 90 -2.24 -4.54 -0.59
N LYS A 91 -1.52 -5.68 -0.60
CA LYS A 91 -1.75 -6.79 0.33
C LYS A 91 -1.39 -6.43 1.78
N MET A 92 -0.23 -5.79 2.01
CA MET A 92 0.19 -5.35 3.34
C MET A 92 -0.76 -4.30 3.91
N ALA A 93 -1.15 -3.29 3.12
CA ALA A 93 -2.10 -2.28 3.54
C ALA A 93 -3.47 -2.89 3.86
N HIS A 94 -3.96 -3.82 3.03
CA HIS A 94 -5.20 -4.53 3.29
C HIS A 94 -5.17 -5.26 4.64
N TYR A 95 -4.09 -5.95 4.96
CA TYR A 95 -3.90 -6.62 6.25
C TYR A 95 -3.78 -5.61 7.40
N TRP A 96 -2.98 -4.54 7.20
CA TRP A 96 -2.76 -3.49 8.19
C TRP A 96 -4.07 -2.86 8.69
N TYR A 97 -5.00 -2.58 7.77
CA TYR A 97 -6.31 -2.00 8.07
C TYR A 97 -7.39 -3.03 8.42
N GLY A 98 -7.02 -4.26 8.75
CA GLY A 98 -7.95 -5.29 9.24
C GLY A 98 -8.84 -5.87 8.16
N GLU A 99 -8.29 -6.02 6.95
CA GLU A 99 -8.90 -6.71 5.80
C GLU A 99 -10.29 -6.16 5.42
N PRO A 100 -10.43 -4.85 5.16
CA PRO A 100 -11.73 -4.21 4.96
C PRO A 100 -12.56 -4.84 3.84
N SER A 101 -11.93 -5.31 2.76
CA SER A 101 -12.65 -5.92 1.64
C SER A 101 -13.38 -7.22 2.00
N LYS A 102 -12.98 -7.91 3.07
CA LYS A 102 -13.71 -9.07 3.59
C LYS A 102 -15.01 -8.71 4.31
N LYS A 103 -15.15 -7.46 4.72
CA LYS A 103 -16.27 -6.96 5.51
C LYS A 103 -17.29 -6.17 4.70
N MET A 104 -16.99 -5.84 3.43
CA MET A 104 -17.84 -5.05 2.56
C MET A 104 -18.08 -5.75 1.22
N LYS A 105 -19.15 -5.33 0.52
CA LYS A 105 -19.42 -5.77 -0.85
C LYS A 105 -18.71 -4.82 -1.81
N LEU A 106 -17.77 -5.34 -2.59
CA LEU A 106 -17.06 -4.58 -3.61
C LEU A 106 -17.75 -4.76 -4.96
N VAL A 107 -18.00 -3.64 -5.65
CA VAL A 107 -18.53 -3.61 -7.01
C VAL A 107 -17.52 -2.88 -7.90
N GLY A 108 -16.94 -3.60 -8.87
CA GLY A 108 -16.01 -3.05 -9.85
C GLY A 108 -16.73 -2.72 -11.15
N VAL A 109 -16.48 -1.52 -11.70
CA VAL A 109 -16.99 -1.08 -13.00
C VAL A 109 -15.83 -0.90 -13.97
N THR A 110 -15.80 -1.67 -15.05
CA THR A 110 -14.77 -1.59 -16.08
C THR A 110 -15.40 -1.29 -17.46
N GLY A 111 -14.59 -0.83 -18.40
CA GLY A 111 -15.01 -0.50 -19.77
C GLY A 111 -14.25 0.71 -20.32
N THR A 112 -14.41 0.97 -21.62
CA THR A 112 -13.77 2.11 -22.29
C THR A 112 -14.49 3.43 -21.99
N ASN A 113 -15.82 3.43 -21.88
CA ASN A 113 -16.66 4.60 -21.62
C ASN A 113 -17.67 4.32 -20.50
N GLY A 114 -18.15 5.38 -19.85
CA GLY A 114 -19.25 5.34 -18.89
C GLY A 114 -18.89 4.78 -17.50
N LYS A 115 -17.65 4.38 -17.23
CA LYS A 115 -17.25 3.82 -15.93
C LYS A 115 -17.61 4.73 -14.76
N THR A 116 -17.14 5.96 -14.80
CA THR A 116 -17.37 6.95 -13.73
C THR A 116 -18.86 7.24 -13.56
N THR A 117 -19.61 7.43 -14.67
CA THR A 117 -21.05 7.66 -14.62
C THR A 117 -21.78 6.48 -13.97
N THR A 118 -21.48 5.26 -14.40
CA THR A 118 -22.11 4.05 -13.84
C THR A 118 -21.79 3.88 -12.36
N ALA A 119 -20.52 4.05 -11.96
CA ALA A 119 -20.11 3.95 -10.58
C ALA A 119 -20.78 5.01 -9.70
N THR A 120 -20.89 6.27 -10.20
CA THR A 120 -21.56 7.35 -9.49
C THR A 120 -23.08 7.10 -9.35
N LEU A 121 -23.73 6.56 -10.38
CA LEU A 121 -25.15 6.21 -10.29
C LEU A 121 -25.40 5.07 -9.31
N LEU A 122 -24.56 4.04 -9.30
CA LEU A 122 -24.63 2.95 -8.32
C LEU A 122 -24.44 3.49 -6.89
N TYR A 123 -23.44 4.33 -6.68
CA TYR A 123 -23.21 4.99 -5.38
C TYR A 123 -24.48 5.70 -4.90
N LYS A 124 -25.08 6.57 -5.73
CA LYS A 124 -26.30 7.30 -5.38
C LYS A 124 -27.49 6.37 -5.11
N LEU A 125 -27.67 5.35 -5.96
CA LEU A 125 -28.75 4.37 -5.79
C LEU A 125 -28.64 3.63 -4.45
N PHE A 126 -27.48 3.08 -4.11
CA PHE A 126 -27.32 2.35 -2.86
C PHE A 126 -27.43 3.26 -1.65
N LYS A 127 -26.99 4.52 -1.76
CA LYS A 127 -27.17 5.52 -0.71
C LYS A 127 -28.65 5.83 -0.46
N GLU A 128 -29.45 6.05 -1.51
CA GLU A 128 -30.88 6.26 -1.41
C GLU A 128 -31.62 5.04 -0.81
N LEU A 129 -31.09 3.84 -1.03
CA LEU A 129 -31.58 2.61 -0.42
C LEU A 129 -31.17 2.44 1.05
N GLY A 130 -30.44 3.40 1.64
CA GLY A 130 -30.05 3.41 3.06
C GLY A 130 -28.78 2.59 3.37
N TYR A 131 -27.97 2.24 2.37
CA TYR A 131 -26.69 1.58 2.62
C TYR A 131 -25.57 2.60 2.88
N GLN A 132 -24.61 2.24 3.72
CA GLN A 132 -23.33 2.94 3.80
C GLN A 132 -22.50 2.57 2.57
N VAL A 133 -22.10 3.57 1.78
CA VAL A 133 -21.48 3.35 0.47
C VAL A 133 -20.26 4.27 0.30
N GLY A 134 -19.15 3.71 -0.15
CA GLY A 134 -18.01 4.46 -0.65
C GLY A 134 -17.92 4.41 -2.18
N LEU A 135 -17.37 5.43 -2.80
CA LEU A 135 -17.05 5.50 -4.22
C LEU A 135 -15.57 5.85 -4.40
N LEU A 136 -14.85 5.01 -5.14
CA LEU A 136 -13.48 5.31 -5.59
C LEU A 136 -13.49 5.46 -7.11
N SER A 137 -13.13 6.61 -7.62
CA SER A 137 -13.07 6.88 -9.06
C SER A 137 -11.92 7.82 -9.41
N THR A 138 -11.62 7.96 -10.70
CA THR A 138 -10.58 8.89 -11.19
C THR A 138 -10.96 10.37 -11.04
N VAL A 139 -12.23 10.68 -10.82
CA VAL A 139 -12.75 12.05 -10.73
C VAL A 139 -13.00 12.47 -9.30
N VAL A 140 -13.53 11.57 -8.49
CA VAL A 140 -13.93 11.86 -7.11
C VAL A 140 -13.92 10.58 -6.28
N ASN A 141 -13.53 10.72 -5.02
CA ASN A 141 -13.67 9.68 -4.03
C ASN A 141 -14.63 10.18 -2.94
N TYR A 142 -15.62 9.36 -2.61
CA TYR A 142 -16.53 9.60 -1.50
C TYR A 142 -16.38 8.51 -0.47
N VAL A 143 -16.28 8.89 0.80
CA VAL A 143 -16.35 8.00 1.96
C VAL A 143 -17.42 8.58 2.87
N ASP A 144 -18.53 7.87 3.02
CA ASP A 144 -19.78 8.34 3.65
C ASP A 144 -20.33 9.61 2.97
N ASP A 145 -20.24 10.77 3.52
CA ASP A 145 -20.77 12.03 2.96
C ASP A 145 -19.69 13.09 2.74
N GLU A 146 -18.41 12.69 2.83
CA GLU A 146 -17.24 13.54 2.64
C GLU A 146 -16.51 13.30 1.31
#